data_1173b189b330d791fa2dd8ba7e052bbc
#
_entry.id   1173b189b330d791fa2dd8ba7e052bbc
#
_cell.length_a   1.000
_cell.length_b   1.000
_cell.length_c   1.000
_cell.angle_alpha   90.00
_cell.angle_beta   90.00
_cell.angle_gamma   90.00
#
_symmetry.space_group_name_H-M   'P 1'
#
loop_
_entity.id
_entity.type
_entity.pdbx_description
1 polymer ?
#
loop_
_entity_poly.entity_id
_entity_poly.type
_entity_poly.pdbx_seq_one_letter_code
_entity_poly.pdbx_strand_id
1 'polypeptide(L)'
;MQILLSMQIFLKKTCCWLLLCELNTIFPYYIQSMKTDIEIAHSTQLKRIDEVAQQLGINPDAIEHYGKYIAKLPLSLIDEKKKGKLILVTAITATRAGIGKTTVSIGLALGLNAIGKRACVALREPSLGPCFGMKGGAAGGGYAQVLPMERINLHFTGDFHAITSAHNMIAALLDNYLYQHEKEGFGLREILWRRVLDVNDRSLRSIVTGLGPATNGITQQAGFDITPASELMAILCLAQDEADLRRRIENILLGYTYEGKPFTVKDLGVAGAIMVLLKDAIQPNLVQTTENTPAIVHGGPFANIAHGCNSLIATRMSLSHADYTITEAGFGADLGAEKFYNILCRKSGLEPDLTVIVATAQGLKMHGGVDLDKIKEPNEEGLRKGLANLDRHVHNLQGFGQSVVVVFNRFADDTDAEMALLREHCEQSLGVPFVINNAFAQGGEGGKEMAQLVVDTIEKNPSRKPLHFTYDDNDSIKTKIEKVAKTIYGAASVTFAKPALKRIKLAEEHNMAHFPVCIAKTQFSFSADAKQYGAVSGFNILIKDVVLNAGAEMIVAIAGDILRMPGLPKDPQANHIDYVDGEIIGMS
;
A
#
# COMPACT_ATOMS: atom_id res chain seq x y z
N MET A 1 -61.49 -18.15 -18.49
CA MET A 1 -60.41 -18.54 -17.55
C MET A 1 -59.17 -17.65 -17.65
N GLN A 2 -58.82 -17.12 -18.83
CA GLN A 2 -57.68 -16.20 -19.00
C GLN A 2 -57.92 -14.76 -18.45
N ILE A 3 -59.13 -14.28 -18.42
CA ILE A 3 -59.50 -12.93 -17.93
C ILE A 3 -59.48 -12.86 -16.40
N LEU A 4 -59.79 -13.93 -15.70
CA LEU A 4 -59.74 -14.01 -14.24
C LEU A 4 -58.29 -14.09 -13.71
N LEU A 5 -57.35 -14.66 -14.47
CA LEU A 5 -55.94 -14.72 -14.11
C LEU A 5 -55.23 -13.35 -14.26
N SER A 6 -55.62 -12.57 -15.26
CA SER A 6 -55.09 -11.22 -15.48
C SER A 6 -55.58 -10.22 -14.44
N MET A 7 -56.82 -10.36 -13.96
CA MET A 7 -57.38 -9.53 -12.88
C MET A 7 -56.74 -9.83 -11.51
N GLN A 8 -56.42 -11.09 -11.20
CA GLN A 8 -55.74 -11.46 -9.95
C GLN A 8 -54.26 -10.95 -9.91
N ILE A 9 -53.59 -10.93 -11.06
CA ILE A 9 -52.22 -10.38 -11.16
C ILE A 9 -52.24 -8.86 -11.06
N PHE A 10 -53.25 -8.19 -11.59
CA PHE A 10 -53.42 -6.73 -11.52
C PHE A 10 -53.78 -6.27 -10.09
N LEU A 11 -54.68 -6.98 -9.40
CA LEU A 11 -55.02 -6.67 -8.00
C LEU A 11 -53.90 -6.91 -7.02
N LYS A 12 -53.03 -7.95 -7.23
CA LYS A 12 -51.85 -8.15 -6.40
C LYS A 12 -50.76 -7.06 -6.58
N LYS A 13 -50.61 -6.53 -7.79
CA LYS A 13 -49.65 -5.42 -8.04
C LYS A 13 -50.15 -4.07 -7.47
N THR A 14 -51.47 -3.82 -7.54
CA THR A 14 -52.04 -2.54 -7.07
C THR A 14 -52.14 -2.48 -5.53
N CYS A 15 -52.43 -3.59 -4.84
CA CYS A 15 -52.40 -3.64 -3.37
C CYS A 15 -50.96 -3.49 -2.81
N CYS A 16 -49.95 -4.08 -3.47
CA CYS A 16 -48.55 -3.86 -3.05
C CYS A 16 -48.09 -2.41 -3.23
N TRP A 17 -48.56 -1.73 -4.28
CA TRP A 17 -48.20 -0.33 -4.53
C TRP A 17 -48.86 0.63 -3.53
N LEU A 18 -50.13 0.40 -3.15
CA LEU A 18 -50.83 1.18 -2.13
C LEU A 18 -50.24 0.96 -0.73
N LEU A 19 -49.86 -0.26 -0.36
CA LEU A 19 -49.15 -0.54 0.90
C LEU A 19 -47.73 0.09 0.93
N LEU A 20 -47.02 0.10 -0.19
CA LEU A 20 -45.72 0.80 -0.29
C LEU A 20 -45.88 2.33 -0.26
N CYS A 21 -46.95 2.91 -0.80
CA CYS A 21 -47.26 4.33 -0.70
C CYS A 21 -47.70 4.73 0.71
N GLU A 22 -48.48 3.92 1.43
CA GLU A 22 -48.86 4.23 2.83
C GLU A 22 -47.71 4.02 3.80
N LEU A 23 -46.83 3.03 3.59
CA LEU A 23 -45.59 2.88 4.38
C LEU A 23 -44.63 4.03 4.17
N ASN A 24 -44.55 4.63 2.98
CA ASN A 24 -43.74 5.81 2.73
C ASN A 24 -44.28 7.11 3.36
N THR A 25 -45.59 7.14 3.71
CA THR A 25 -46.19 8.31 4.41
C THR A 25 -46.16 8.18 5.94
N ILE A 26 -46.03 6.97 6.49
CA ILE A 26 -46.01 6.69 7.95
C ILE A 26 -44.58 6.66 8.51
N PHE A 27 -43.57 6.35 7.69
CA PHE A 27 -42.17 6.35 8.09
C PHE A 27 -41.29 7.22 7.16
N PRO A 28 -41.39 8.56 7.19
CA PRO A 28 -40.47 9.41 6.43
C PRO A 28 -39.05 9.49 7.06
N TYR A 29 -38.73 8.72 8.09
CA TYR A 29 -37.52 8.91 8.90
C TYR A 29 -36.52 7.74 8.93
N TYR A 30 -36.65 6.66 8.14
CA TYR A 30 -35.75 5.52 8.31
C TYR A 30 -35.27 4.79 7.04
N ILE A 31 -35.09 5.47 5.92
CA ILE A 31 -34.15 5.00 4.89
C ILE A 31 -33.47 6.25 4.30
N GLN A 32 -32.64 6.89 5.07
CA GLN A 32 -31.58 7.68 4.51
C GLN A 32 -30.57 6.66 3.97
N SER A 33 -30.60 6.35 2.68
CA SER A 33 -29.55 5.54 2.03
C SER A 33 -28.21 6.18 2.41
N MET A 34 -27.30 5.42 2.99
CA MET A 34 -25.97 5.93 3.28
C MET A 34 -25.40 6.49 1.97
N LYS A 35 -24.91 7.73 2.01
CA LYS A 35 -24.25 8.35 0.86
C LYS A 35 -23.08 7.48 0.42
N THR A 36 -22.90 7.33 -0.88
CA THR A 36 -21.72 6.68 -1.46
C THR A 36 -20.44 7.50 -1.16
N ASP A 37 -19.28 6.89 -1.30
CA ASP A 37 -17.99 7.55 -1.07
C ASP A 37 -17.85 8.80 -1.93
N ILE A 38 -18.29 8.75 -3.19
CA ILE A 38 -18.24 9.89 -4.12
C ILE A 38 -19.23 10.99 -3.73
N GLU A 39 -20.44 10.65 -3.27
CA GLU A 39 -21.43 11.62 -2.79
C GLU A 39 -20.95 12.33 -1.51
N ILE A 40 -20.25 11.62 -0.62
CA ILE A 40 -19.61 12.21 0.55
C ILE A 40 -18.50 13.17 0.10
N ALA A 41 -17.64 12.75 -0.81
CA ALA A 41 -16.56 13.55 -1.36
C ALA A 41 -17.09 14.87 -1.99
N HIS A 42 -18.12 14.79 -2.84
CA HIS A 42 -18.71 15.94 -3.50
C HIS A 42 -19.47 16.86 -2.53
N SER A 43 -20.08 16.32 -1.47
CA SER A 43 -20.78 17.12 -0.46
C SER A 43 -19.84 17.79 0.56
N THR A 44 -18.55 17.45 0.55
CA THR A 44 -17.56 18.00 1.49
C THR A 44 -17.09 19.38 1.06
N GLN A 45 -17.15 20.34 1.97
CA GLN A 45 -16.61 21.69 1.73
C GLN A 45 -15.08 21.68 1.97
N LEU A 46 -14.31 21.72 0.88
CA LEU A 46 -12.86 21.77 0.93
C LEU A 46 -12.35 23.16 1.30
N LYS A 47 -11.37 23.22 2.18
CA LYS A 47 -10.55 24.42 2.41
C LYS A 47 -9.55 24.63 1.28
N ARG A 48 -9.11 25.86 1.08
CA ARG A 48 -7.97 26.11 0.19
C ARG A 48 -6.73 25.45 0.77
N ILE A 49 -5.86 24.98 -0.11
CA ILE A 49 -4.64 24.27 0.33
C ILE A 49 -3.72 25.14 1.19
N ASP A 50 -3.78 26.45 1.02
CA ASP A 50 -3.11 27.45 1.86
C ASP A 50 -3.51 27.32 3.34
N GLU A 51 -4.81 27.18 3.59
CA GLU A 51 -5.37 27.03 4.94
C GLU A 51 -4.96 25.67 5.56
N VAL A 52 -4.88 24.63 4.72
CA VAL A 52 -4.44 23.29 5.16
C VAL A 52 -2.95 23.32 5.50
N ALA A 53 -2.11 24.00 4.70
CA ALA A 53 -0.68 24.18 5.00
C ALA A 53 -0.48 24.94 6.33
N GLN A 54 -1.26 26.00 6.58
CA GLN A 54 -1.20 26.77 7.82
C GLN A 54 -1.54 25.93 9.06
N GLN A 55 -2.42 24.92 8.97
CA GLN A 55 -2.70 24.01 10.09
C GLN A 55 -1.44 23.19 10.50
N LEU A 56 -0.53 22.94 9.56
CA LEU A 56 0.77 22.32 9.80
C LEU A 56 1.86 23.34 10.19
N GLY A 57 1.51 24.64 10.26
CA GLY A 57 2.48 25.71 10.49
C GLY A 57 3.41 25.97 9.29
N ILE A 58 3.00 25.56 8.09
CA ILE A 58 3.72 25.81 6.84
C ILE A 58 3.25 27.13 6.24
N ASN A 59 4.21 28.01 5.87
CA ASN A 59 3.88 29.26 5.16
C ASN A 59 3.32 28.93 3.76
N PRO A 60 2.15 29.44 3.37
CA PRO A 60 1.57 29.25 2.04
C PRO A 60 2.47 29.66 0.87
N ASP A 61 3.34 30.66 1.07
CA ASP A 61 4.29 31.10 0.04
C ASP A 61 5.43 30.08 -0.20
N ALA A 62 5.58 29.09 0.68
CA ALA A 62 6.63 28.06 0.60
C ALA A 62 6.17 26.76 -0.07
N ILE A 63 4.90 26.67 -0.49
CA ILE A 63 4.35 25.50 -1.16
C ILE A 63 4.15 25.74 -2.66
N GLU A 64 4.19 24.68 -3.48
CA GLU A 64 3.94 24.78 -4.92
C GLU A 64 2.50 24.33 -5.22
N HIS A 65 1.64 25.26 -5.65
CA HIS A 65 0.22 25.01 -5.87
C HIS A 65 -0.06 24.16 -7.11
N TYR A 66 -0.87 23.11 -6.96
CA TYR A 66 -1.50 22.33 -8.03
C TYR A 66 -3.01 22.58 -8.06
N GLY A 67 -3.39 23.82 -8.28
CA GLY A 67 -4.77 24.30 -8.21
C GLY A 67 -5.16 24.70 -6.78
N LYS A 68 -6.47 24.60 -6.44
CA LYS A 68 -7.00 25.16 -5.19
C LYS A 68 -6.79 24.26 -3.96
N TYR A 69 -6.69 22.95 -4.17
CA TYR A 69 -6.84 21.93 -3.11
C TYR A 69 -5.68 20.96 -2.98
N ILE A 70 -4.65 21.12 -3.79
CA ILE A 70 -3.46 20.28 -3.83
C ILE A 70 -2.22 21.16 -3.92
N ALA A 71 -1.15 20.80 -3.22
CA ALA A 71 0.16 21.44 -3.37
C ALA A 71 1.30 20.42 -3.25
N LYS A 72 2.44 20.71 -3.89
CA LYS A 72 3.71 20.07 -3.62
C LYS A 72 4.40 20.73 -2.44
N LEU A 73 5.09 19.92 -1.63
CA LEU A 73 5.86 20.36 -0.47
C LEU A 73 7.35 20.25 -0.78
N PRO A 74 8.06 21.38 -1.00
CA PRO A 74 9.50 21.39 -1.19
C PRO A 74 10.26 20.73 -0.03
N LEU A 75 11.33 19.98 -0.33
CA LEU A 75 12.12 19.25 0.67
C LEU A 75 12.72 20.16 1.74
N SER A 76 12.96 21.44 1.42
CA SER A 76 13.46 22.45 2.36
C SER A 76 12.54 22.72 3.55
N LEU A 77 11.29 22.24 3.51
CA LEU A 77 10.33 22.33 4.61
C LEU A 77 10.57 21.27 5.70
N ILE A 78 11.40 20.25 5.44
CA ILE A 78 11.71 19.22 6.43
C ILE A 78 12.63 19.81 7.51
N ASP A 79 12.17 19.75 8.76
CA ASP A 79 12.95 20.14 9.93
C ASP A 79 13.34 18.90 10.76
N GLU A 80 14.56 18.44 10.61
CA GLU A 80 15.06 17.23 11.30
C GLU A 80 15.14 17.39 12.84
N LYS A 81 15.02 18.60 13.36
CA LYS A 81 15.02 18.88 14.82
C LYS A 81 13.65 18.67 15.44
N LYS A 82 12.58 18.79 14.65
CA LYS A 82 11.20 18.54 15.09
C LYS A 82 10.84 17.11 14.81
N LYS A 83 10.39 16.39 15.83
CA LYS A 83 9.97 14.99 15.70
C LYS A 83 8.64 14.79 16.41
N GLY A 84 7.56 14.76 15.64
CA GLY A 84 6.26 14.27 16.11
C GLY A 84 6.31 12.77 16.45
N LYS A 85 5.23 12.25 17.03
CA LYS A 85 5.05 10.84 17.32
C LYS A 85 4.69 10.09 16.03
N LEU A 86 5.41 9.00 15.74
CA LEU A 86 5.17 8.17 14.56
C LEU A 86 4.31 6.97 14.93
N ILE A 87 3.17 6.81 14.25
CA ILE A 87 2.24 5.70 14.42
C ILE A 87 2.18 4.92 13.11
N LEU A 88 2.50 3.63 13.16
CA LEU A 88 2.30 2.73 12.03
C LEU A 88 0.92 2.09 12.10
N VAL A 89 0.15 2.14 11.02
CA VAL A 89 -1.09 1.38 10.85
C VAL A 89 -0.85 0.21 9.91
N THR A 90 -1.14 -0.99 10.40
CA THR A 90 -1.07 -2.24 9.65
C THR A 90 -2.35 -3.05 9.86
N ALA A 91 -2.42 -4.29 9.41
CA ALA A 91 -3.61 -5.13 9.57
C ALA A 91 -3.25 -6.62 9.75
N ILE A 92 -4.25 -7.41 10.10
CA ILE A 92 -4.25 -8.86 9.94
C ILE A 92 -4.03 -9.24 8.48
N THR A 93 -3.81 -10.51 8.18
CA THR A 93 -3.66 -11.00 6.80
C THR A 93 -4.82 -10.53 5.92
N ALA A 94 -4.50 -9.99 4.75
CA ALA A 94 -5.49 -9.43 3.84
C ALA A 94 -6.54 -10.46 3.39
N THR A 95 -7.75 -9.99 3.13
CA THR A 95 -8.86 -10.78 2.59
C THR A 95 -9.42 -10.13 1.33
N ARG A 96 -10.23 -10.85 0.57
CA ARG A 96 -10.91 -10.30 -0.62
C ARG A 96 -11.92 -9.20 -0.26
N ALA A 97 -12.50 -9.25 0.94
CA ALA A 97 -13.43 -8.24 1.44
C ALA A 97 -12.75 -6.91 1.81
N GLY A 98 -11.40 -6.89 1.89
CA GLY A 98 -10.65 -5.77 2.43
C GLY A 98 -10.65 -5.74 3.97
N ILE A 99 -9.77 -4.92 4.56
CA ILE A 99 -9.66 -4.75 6.02
C ILE A 99 -9.91 -3.28 6.43
N GLY A 100 -9.84 -2.35 5.48
CA GLY A 100 -10.09 -0.93 5.75
C GLY A 100 -8.94 -0.20 6.44
N LYS A 101 -7.68 -0.58 6.23
CA LYS A 101 -6.52 0.10 6.82
C LYS A 101 -6.49 1.60 6.56
N THR A 102 -6.64 2.02 5.31
CA THR A 102 -6.59 3.44 4.93
C THR A 102 -7.70 4.23 5.62
N THR A 103 -8.91 3.67 5.71
CA THR A 103 -10.03 4.25 6.46
C THR A 103 -9.68 4.43 7.94
N VAL A 104 -9.04 3.42 8.56
CA VAL A 104 -8.59 3.51 9.97
C VAL A 104 -7.45 4.52 10.12
N SER A 105 -6.49 4.58 9.19
CA SER A 105 -5.39 5.55 9.22
C SER A 105 -5.90 6.99 9.16
N ILE A 106 -6.83 7.26 8.26
CA ILE A 106 -7.47 8.58 8.12
C ILE A 106 -8.36 8.84 9.35
N GLY A 107 -9.18 7.87 9.76
CA GLY A 107 -10.05 7.97 10.93
C GLY A 107 -9.28 8.27 12.23
N LEU A 108 -8.07 7.69 12.39
CA LEU A 108 -7.19 8.02 13.51
C LEU A 108 -6.70 9.47 13.45
N ALA A 109 -6.30 9.96 12.27
CA ALA A 109 -5.89 11.36 12.12
C ALA A 109 -7.06 12.32 12.40
N LEU A 110 -8.27 12.02 11.91
CA LEU A 110 -9.50 12.75 12.20
C LEU A 110 -9.79 12.76 13.71
N GLY A 111 -9.77 11.60 14.34
CA GLY A 111 -10.02 11.46 15.78
C GLY A 111 -8.99 12.22 16.63
N LEU A 112 -7.70 12.16 16.29
CA LEU A 112 -6.65 12.93 16.97
C LEU A 112 -6.91 14.44 16.89
N ASN A 113 -7.26 14.94 15.70
CA ASN A 113 -7.62 16.35 15.56
C ASN A 113 -8.91 16.69 16.32
N ALA A 114 -9.91 15.80 16.36
CA ALA A 114 -11.15 15.99 17.11
C ALA A 114 -10.95 16.04 18.63
N ILE A 115 -9.86 15.44 19.17
CA ILE A 115 -9.44 15.58 20.57
C ILE A 115 -8.39 16.67 20.80
N GLY A 116 -8.18 17.57 19.81
CA GLY A 116 -7.31 18.73 19.94
C GLY A 116 -5.81 18.44 19.74
N LYS A 117 -5.43 17.30 19.16
CA LYS A 117 -4.04 16.99 18.80
C LYS A 117 -3.79 17.36 17.33
N ARG A 118 -2.62 17.90 17.03
CA ARG A 118 -2.24 18.21 15.64
C ARG A 118 -1.70 16.96 14.96
N ALA A 119 -2.52 16.34 14.11
CA ALA A 119 -2.21 15.12 13.39
C ALA A 119 -2.17 15.32 11.88
N CYS A 120 -1.31 14.54 11.20
CA CYS A 120 -1.22 14.45 9.76
C CYS A 120 -1.08 12.97 9.35
N VAL A 121 -1.80 12.56 8.32
CA VAL A 121 -1.69 11.19 7.78
C VAL A 121 -0.81 11.19 6.53
N ALA A 122 0.18 10.28 6.47
CA ALA A 122 1.07 10.08 5.34
C ALA A 122 0.71 8.77 4.62
N LEU A 123 0.24 8.86 3.39
CA LEU A 123 -0.35 7.76 2.62
C LEU A 123 0.42 7.50 1.32
N ARG A 124 0.19 6.32 0.75
CA ARG A 124 0.64 6.01 -0.61
C ARG A 124 -0.30 6.59 -1.64
N GLU A 125 0.26 6.99 -2.76
CA GLU A 125 -0.49 7.34 -3.96
C GLU A 125 -1.08 6.05 -4.58
N PRO A 126 -2.36 6.05 -4.99
CA PRO A 126 -2.98 4.91 -5.66
C PRO A 126 -2.48 4.73 -7.09
N SER A 127 -2.42 3.47 -7.56
CA SER A 127 -2.07 3.09 -8.93
C SER A 127 -3.33 2.91 -9.76
N LEU A 128 -3.31 3.31 -11.03
CA LEU A 128 -4.43 3.17 -11.97
C LEU A 128 -4.79 1.70 -12.22
N GLY A 129 -3.80 0.80 -12.27
CA GLY A 129 -4.04 -0.62 -12.51
C GLY A 129 -5.06 -1.24 -11.56
N PRO A 130 -4.90 -1.17 -10.23
CA PRO A 130 -5.93 -1.60 -9.27
C PRO A 130 -7.23 -0.80 -9.36
N CYS A 131 -7.16 0.52 -9.56
CA CYS A 131 -8.33 1.41 -9.61
C CYS A 131 -9.31 1.01 -10.72
N PHE A 132 -8.79 0.68 -11.89
CA PHE A 132 -9.59 0.21 -13.03
C PHE A 132 -9.68 -1.32 -13.12
N GLY A 133 -8.96 -2.06 -12.27
CA GLY A 133 -8.87 -3.52 -12.26
C GLY A 133 -9.82 -4.19 -11.27
N MET A 134 -9.30 -4.58 -10.11
CA MET A 134 -10.02 -5.43 -9.15
C MET A 134 -10.49 -4.70 -7.89
N LYS A 135 -10.05 -3.46 -7.66
CA LYS A 135 -10.28 -2.75 -6.40
C LYS A 135 -10.48 -1.27 -6.70
N GLY A 136 -11.44 -0.65 -6.07
CA GLY A 136 -11.59 0.81 -6.08
C GLY A 136 -10.33 1.54 -5.60
N GLY A 137 -10.35 2.85 -5.64
CA GLY A 137 -9.23 3.71 -5.26
C GLY A 137 -8.75 3.49 -3.82
N ALA A 138 -7.62 4.08 -3.46
CA ALA A 138 -7.00 3.96 -2.15
C ALA A 138 -7.14 5.24 -1.30
N ALA A 139 -8.20 6.02 -1.53
CA ALA A 139 -8.44 7.31 -0.84
C ALA A 139 -9.15 7.19 0.52
N GLY A 140 -9.37 5.98 1.04
CA GLY A 140 -10.21 5.72 2.22
C GLY A 140 -11.65 5.42 1.83
N GLY A 141 -12.60 5.61 2.75
CA GLY A 141 -14.03 5.40 2.49
C GLY A 141 -14.94 6.02 3.55
N GLY A 142 -16.22 6.21 3.23
CA GLY A 142 -17.17 6.90 4.09
C GLY A 142 -16.71 8.32 4.43
N TYR A 143 -16.86 8.70 5.68
CA TYR A 143 -16.37 9.99 6.20
C TYR A 143 -14.87 9.99 6.51
N ALA A 144 -14.15 8.90 6.32
CA ALA A 144 -12.71 8.82 6.48
C ALA A 144 -12.02 8.69 5.11
N GLN A 145 -12.02 9.77 4.33
CA GLN A 145 -11.42 9.88 2.99
C GLN A 145 -10.43 11.03 2.89
N VAL A 146 -9.45 10.91 1.97
CA VAL A 146 -8.60 12.01 1.49
C VAL A 146 -9.19 12.60 0.20
N LEU A 147 -9.15 13.93 0.09
CA LEU A 147 -9.80 14.69 -0.97
C LEU A 147 -8.81 15.67 -1.64
N PRO A 148 -8.99 15.97 -2.92
CA PRO A 148 -10.05 15.51 -3.84
C PRO A 148 -9.84 14.08 -4.34
N MET A 149 -10.74 13.16 -4.01
CA MET A 149 -10.63 11.72 -4.18
C MET A 149 -10.38 11.31 -5.65
N GLU A 150 -11.16 11.84 -6.57
CA GLU A 150 -11.06 11.52 -8.00
C GLU A 150 -9.69 11.89 -8.58
N ARG A 151 -9.16 13.06 -8.22
CA ARG A 151 -7.83 13.49 -8.65
C ARG A 151 -6.74 12.57 -8.11
N ILE A 152 -6.82 12.22 -6.83
CA ILE A 152 -5.86 11.34 -6.17
C ILE A 152 -5.86 9.95 -6.82
N ASN A 153 -7.03 9.40 -7.16
CA ASN A 153 -7.17 8.08 -7.76
C ASN A 153 -6.81 8.02 -9.25
N LEU A 154 -6.69 9.17 -9.94
CA LEU A 154 -6.36 9.23 -11.37
C LEU A 154 -4.91 9.70 -11.59
N HIS A 155 -4.74 10.89 -12.12
CA HIS A 155 -3.41 11.38 -12.48
C HIS A 155 -2.73 12.23 -11.41
N PHE A 156 -3.48 12.64 -10.40
CA PHE A 156 -3.08 13.42 -9.24
C PHE A 156 -2.21 14.65 -9.61
N THR A 157 -0.90 14.58 -9.32
CA THR A 157 0.10 15.59 -9.70
C THR A 157 1.09 15.06 -10.73
N GLY A 158 0.92 13.81 -11.19
CA GLY A 158 1.73 13.21 -12.24
C GLY A 158 2.94 12.39 -11.75
N ASP A 159 3.05 12.08 -10.46
CA ASP A 159 4.22 11.36 -9.91
C ASP A 159 4.37 9.96 -10.52
N PHE A 160 3.27 9.21 -10.65
CA PHE A 160 3.28 7.90 -11.33
C PHE A 160 3.65 8.01 -12.81
N HIS A 161 3.19 9.06 -13.48
CA HIS A 161 3.58 9.33 -14.87
C HIS A 161 5.07 9.65 -14.98
N ALA A 162 5.61 10.47 -14.09
CA ALA A 162 7.04 10.80 -14.03
C ALA A 162 7.89 9.55 -13.83
N ILE A 163 7.52 8.67 -12.88
CA ILE A 163 8.20 7.39 -12.64
C ILE A 163 8.12 6.48 -13.87
N THR A 164 6.94 6.34 -14.48
CA THR A 164 6.74 5.54 -15.70
C THR A 164 7.61 6.05 -16.84
N SER A 165 7.62 7.37 -17.06
CA SER A 165 8.42 8.02 -18.10
C SER A 165 9.91 7.86 -17.85
N ALA A 166 10.38 8.09 -16.63
CA ALA A 166 11.79 7.95 -16.25
C ALA A 166 12.27 6.49 -16.41
N HIS A 167 11.47 5.52 -15.96
CA HIS A 167 11.78 4.10 -16.08
C HIS A 167 11.90 3.66 -17.55
N ASN A 168 10.93 4.05 -18.37
CA ASN A 168 10.91 3.70 -19.80
C ASN A 168 11.98 4.47 -20.59
N MET A 169 12.36 5.68 -20.15
CA MET A 169 13.47 6.42 -20.73
C MET A 169 14.79 5.67 -20.52
N ILE A 170 15.04 5.12 -19.31
CA ILE A 170 16.21 4.25 -19.09
C ILE A 170 16.21 3.07 -20.06
N ALA A 171 15.07 2.39 -20.25
CA ALA A 171 14.96 1.27 -21.18
C ALA A 171 15.27 1.68 -22.64
N ALA A 172 14.71 2.80 -23.07
CA ALA A 172 14.95 3.32 -24.43
C ALA A 172 16.41 3.74 -24.65
N LEU A 173 17.02 4.40 -23.66
CA LEU A 173 18.42 4.81 -23.71
C LEU A 173 19.36 3.60 -23.69
N LEU A 174 19.04 2.56 -22.93
CA LEU A 174 19.80 1.30 -22.94
C LEU A 174 19.72 0.61 -24.30
N ASP A 175 18.52 0.46 -24.88
CA ASP A 175 18.34 -0.15 -26.20
C ASP A 175 19.09 0.65 -27.27
N ASN A 176 19.03 1.99 -27.21
CA ASN A 176 19.78 2.84 -28.11
C ASN A 176 21.30 2.70 -27.94
N TYR A 177 21.78 2.63 -26.68
CA TYR A 177 23.19 2.44 -26.37
C TYR A 177 23.71 1.12 -26.97
N LEU A 178 22.98 0.01 -26.78
CA LEU A 178 23.32 -1.28 -27.36
C LEU A 178 23.35 -1.24 -28.91
N TYR A 179 22.35 -0.62 -29.52
CA TYR A 179 22.27 -0.48 -30.99
C TYR A 179 23.44 0.32 -31.57
N GLN A 180 23.79 1.46 -30.94
CA GLN A 180 24.86 2.34 -31.47
C GLN A 180 26.26 1.74 -31.29
N HIS A 181 26.49 0.94 -30.24
CA HIS A 181 27.79 0.35 -29.92
C HIS A 181 27.93 -1.12 -30.36
N GLU A 182 26.94 -1.68 -31.08
CA GLU A 182 27.00 -3.06 -31.58
C GLU A 182 28.23 -3.29 -32.45
N LYS A 183 28.52 -2.33 -33.34
CA LYS A 183 29.67 -2.41 -34.26
C LYS A 183 31.03 -2.30 -33.59
N GLU A 184 31.05 -1.73 -32.37
CA GLU A 184 32.24 -1.62 -31.52
C GLU A 184 32.45 -2.89 -30.68
N GLY A 185 31.55 -3.88 -30.80
CA GLY A 185 31.59 -5.13 -30.08
C GLY A 185 31.05 -5.05 -28.66
N PHE A 186 30.38 -3.94 -28.28
CA PHE A 186 29.72 -3.85 -26.98
C PHE A 186 28.40 -4.59 -27.00
N GLY A 187 28.15 -5.33 -25.92
CA GLY A 187 26.88 -6.02 -25.71
C GLY A 187 26.70 -6.47 -24.26
N LEU A 188 25.47 -6.72 -23.89
CA LEU A 188 25.12 -7.31 -22.60
C LEU A 188 24.72 -8.77 -22.83
N ARG A 189 25.34 -9.67 -22.05
CA ARG A 189 24.97 -11.10 -22.02
C ARG A 189 23.56 -11.29 -21.44
N GLU A 190 23.17 -10.39 -20.54
CA GLU A 190 21.87 -10.43 -19.87
C GLU A 190 21.39 -9.00 -19.59
N ILE A 191 20.18 -8.67 -20.05
CA ILE A 191 19.50 -7.41 -19.75
C ILE A 191 18.48 -7.70 -18.66
N LEU A 192 18.53 -6.94 -17.56
CA LEU A 192 17.66 -7.09 -16.40
C LEU A 192 16.53 -6.06 -16.40
N TRP A 193 16.76 -4.91 -17.05
CA TRP A 193 15.82 -3.79 -17.05
C TRP A 193 14.68 -4.04 -18.04
N ARG A 194 13.45 -4.02 -17.50
CA ARG A 194 12.23 -4.14 -18.28
C ARG A 194 11.62 -2.75 -18.50
N ARG A 195 10.44 -2.69 -19.09
CA ARG A 195 9.60 -1.49 -19.15
C ARG A 195 8.53 -1.53 -18.07
N VAL A 196 7.84 -0.39 -17.85
CA VAL A 196 6.70 -0.34 -16.93
C VAL A 196 5.52 0.38 -17.57
N LEU A 197 4.31 0.01 -17.10
CA LEU A 197 3.07 0.70 -17.45
C LEU A 197 2.11 0.58 -16.26
N ASP A 198 1.39 1.66 -15.92
CA ASP A 198 0.49 1.67 -14.76
C ASP A 198 -0.91 1.14 -15.12
N VAL A 199 -0.96 -0.06 -15.65
CA VAL A 199 -2.17 -0.80 -15.99
C VAL A 199 -2.03 -2.28 -15.66
N ASN A 200 -3.14 -2.99 -15.61
CA ASN A 200 -3.17 -4.46 -15.50
C ASN A 200 -3.30 -5.06 -16.91
N ASP A 201 -2.18 -5.49 -17.51
CA ASP A 201 -2.17 -6.10 -18.84
C ASP A 201 -1.30 -7.36 -18.90
N ARG A 202 -1.94 -8.51 -18.87
CA ARG A 202 -1.26 -9.81 -18.93
C ARG A 202 -0.53 -10.05 -20.25
N SER A 203 -0.92 -9.39 -21.33
CA SER A 203 -0.31 -9.55 -22.66
C SER A 203 1.10 -8.96 -22.72
N LEU A 204 1.40 -7.99 -21.85
CA LEU A 204 2.68 -7.30 -21.79
C LEU A 204 3.75 -8.02 -20.95
N ARG A 205 3.44 -9.16 -20.31
CA ARG A 205 4.41 -9.91 -19.48
C ARG A 205 5.63 -10.36 -20.23
N SER A 206 5.46 -10.70 -21.50
CA SER A 206 6.55 -11.07 -22.42
C SER A 206 6.23 -10.54 -23.81
N ILE A 207 7.15 -9.75 -24.35
CA ILE A 207 7.06 -9.15 -25.68
C ILE A 207 8.38 -9.32 -26.42
N VAL A 208 8.39 -9.02 -27.69
CA VAL A 208 9.61 -8.88 -28.50
C VAL A 208 9.74 -7.43 -28.94
N THR A 209 10.88 -6.81 -28.71
CA THR A 209 11.22 -5.46 -29.17
C THR A 209 12.18 -5.52 -30.36
N GLY A 210 12.30 -4.43 -31.15
CA GLY A 210 13.20 -4.35 -32.28
C GLY A 210 12.79 -5.20 -33.51
N LEU A 211 11.52 -5.62 -33.61
CA LEU A 211 11.03 -6.35 -34.77
C LEU A 211 10.99 -5.45 -36.04
N GLY A 212 11.35 -6.03 -37.17
CA GLY A 212 11.31 -5.37 -38.48
C GLY A 212 12.70 -5.07 -39.02
N PRO A 213 12.90 -3.94 -39.78
CA PRO A 213 14.19 -3.61 -40.34
C PRO A 213 15.24 -3.32 -39.23
N ALA A 214 16.52 -3.49 -39.57
CA ALA A 214 17.64 -3.27 -38.65
C ALA A 214 17.63 -1.87 -37.98
N THR A 215 17.02 -0.88 -38.61
CA THR A 215 16.84 0.47 -38.07
C THR A 215 15.90 0.53 -36.85
N ASN A 216 15.13 -0.55 -36.56
CA ASN A 216 14.27 -0.65 -35.39
C ASN A 216 15.04 -1.07 -34.14
N GLY A 217 16.36 -1.33 -34.24
CA GLY A 217 17.21 -1.74 -33.13
C GLY A 217 17.43 -3.26 -33.09
N ILE A 218 17.97 -3.72 -31.98
CA ILE A 218 18.30 -5.15 -31.76
C ILE A 218 17.03 -5.90 -31.37
N THR A 219 16.72 -6.99 -32.08
CA THR A 219 15.58 -7.85 -31.72
C THR A 219 15.86 -8.63 -30.46
N GLN A 220 15.04 -8.42 -29.42
CA GLN A 220 15.22 -9.08 -28.13
C GLN A 220 13.91 -9.31 -27.40
N GLN A 221 13.92 -10.31 -26.50
CA GLN A 221 12.81 -10.53 -25.58
C GLN A 221 12.82 -9.45 -24.49
N ALA A 222 11.67 -8.85 -24.25
CA ALA A 222 11.44 -7.87 -23.19
C ALA A 222 10.11 -8.13 -22.47
N GLY A 223 9.64 -7.18 -21.68
CA GLY A 223 8.34 -7.23 -21.02
C GLY A 223 8.08 -5.98 -20.22
N PHE A 224 6.88 -5.90 -19.66
CA PHE A 224 6.47 -4.83 -18.78
C PHE A 224 6.17 -5.35 -17.38
N ASP A 225 6.49 -4.54 -16.39
CA ASP A 225 6.00 -4.64 -15.03
C ASP A 225 4.99 -3.50 -14.78
N ILE A 226 4.16 -3.60 -13.73
CA ILE A 226 3.30 -2.48 -13.33
C ILE A 226 4.16 -1.40 -12.66
N THR A 227 3.83 -0.12 -12.84
CA THR A 227 4.64 1.01 -12.31
C THR A 227 4.94 0.91 -10.80
N PRO A 228 4.03 0.48 -9.91
CA PRO A 228 4.34 0.25 -8.49
C PRO A 228 5.41 -0.83 -8.21
N ALA A 229 5.75 -1.66 -9.19
CA ALA A 229 6.82 -2.65 -9.12
C ALA A 229 8.17 -2.13 -9.63
N SER A 230 8.20 -0.90 -10.15
CA SER A 230 9.41 -0.24 -10.64
C SER A 230 10.44 -0.07 -9.51
N GLU A 231 11.71 -0.32 -9.83
CA GLU A 231 12.80 0.02 -8.91
C GLU A 231 12.87 1.53 -8.64
N LEU A 232 12.55 2.38 -9.65
CA LEU A 232 12.48 3.84 -9.46
C LEU A 232 11.40 4.25 -8.46
N MET A 233 10.25 3.55 -8.41
CA MET A 233 9.23 3.76 -7.37
C MET A 233 9.79 3.45 -5.98
N ALA A 234 10.53 2.35 -5.82
CA ALA A 234 11.16 2.00 -4.56
C ALA A 234 12.26 3.02 -4.19
N ILE A 235 13.07 3.44 -5.15
CA ILE A 235 14.12 4.46 -4.97
C ILE A 235 13.52 5.78 -4.51
N LEU A 236 12.47 6.29 -5.16
CA LEU A 236 11.78 7.52 -4.77
C LEU A 236 11.28 7.45 -3.31
N CYS A 237 10.72 6.30 -2.91
CA CYS A 237 10.19 6.12 -1.56
C CYS A 237 11.27 5.92 -0.48
N LEU A 238 12.47 5.47 -0.85
CA LEU A 238 13.59 5.25 0.07
C LEU A 238 14.61 6.39 0.07
N ALA A 239 14.56 7.29 -0.91
CA ALA A 239 15.46 8.44 -0.99
C ALA A 239 15.26 9.38 0.20
N GLN A 240 16.38 9.94 0.68
CA GLN A 240 16.40 10.89 1.79
C GLN A 240 16.34 12.34 1.31
N ASP A 241 16.95 12.59 0.16
CA ASP A 241 17.06 13.89 -0.50
C ASP A 241 17.40 13.69 -2.00
N GLU A 242 17.61 14.78 -2.72
CA GLU A 242 17.95 14.76 -4.15
C GLU A 242 19.31 14.11 -4.44
N ALA A 243 20.29 14.29 -3.55
CA ALA A 243 21.61 13.71 -3.72
C ALA A 243 21.58 12.19 -3.55
N ASP A 244 20.83 11.69 -2.56
CA ASP A 244 20.62 10.26 -2.36
C ASP A 244 19.78 9.66 -3.50
N LEU A 245 18.76 10.39 -3.99
CA LEU A 245 17.99 9.98 -5.16
C LEU A 245 18.90 9.76 -6.38
N ARG A 246 19.78 10.73 -6.68
CA ARG A 246 20.74 10.63 -7.79
C ARG A 246 21.69 9.45 -7.61
N ARG A 247 22.29 9.29 -6.44
CA ARG A 247 23.21 8.18 -6.12
C ARG A 247 22.53 6.82 -6.34
N ARG A 248 21.29 6.69 -5.91
CA ARG A 248 20.49 5.47 -6.10
C ARG A 248 20.18 5.20 -7.57
N ILE A 249 19.81 6.22 -8.33
CA ILE A 249 19.57 6.11 -9.79
C ILE A 249 20.85 5.67 -10.50
N GLU A 250 21.99 6.24 -10.18
CA GLU A 250 23.29 5.86 -10.77
C GLU A 250 23.63 4.37 -10.53
N ASN A 251 23.22 3.81 -9.39
CA ASN A 251 23.48 2.43 -9.01
C ASN A 251 22.47 1.41 -9.55
N ILE A 252 21.43 1.82 -10.26
CA ILE A 252 20.48 0.88 -10.89
C ILE A 252 21.24 -0.07 -11.82
N LEU A 253 21.07 -1.38 -11.59
CA LEU A 253 21.68 -2.45 -12.37
C LEU A 253 20.85 -2.76 -13.61
N LEU A 254 21.39 -2.47 -14.80
CA LEU A 254 20.71 -2.67 -16.08
C LEU A 254 20.97 -4.06 -16.69
N GLY A 255 22.13 -4.65 -16.41
CA GLY A 255 22.51 -5.93 -16.93
C GLY A 255 23.94 -6.32 -16.62
N TYR A 256 24.43 -7.35 -17.28
CA TYR A 256 25.80 -7.85 -17.17
C TYR A 256 26.45 -7.94 -18.55
N THR A 257 27.69 -7.47 -18.68
CA THR A 257 28.50 -7.63 -19.90
C THR A 257 28.83 -9.11 -20.17
N TYR A 258 29.40 -9.40 -21.32
CA TYR A 258 29.86 -10.78 -21.64
C TYR A 258 30.96 -11.25 -20.68
N GLU A 259 31.77 -10.36 -20.13
CA GLU A 259 32.79 -10.67 -19.10
C GLU A 259 32.18 -10.84 -17.69
N GLY A 260 30.85 -10.64 -17.53
CA GLY A 260 30.16 -10.78 -16.25
C GLY A 260 30.22 -9.53 -15.36
N LYS A 261 30.70 -8.39 -15.88
CA LYS A 261 30.71 -7.13 -15.13
C LYS A 261 29.31 -6.51 -15.08
N PRO A 262 28.87 -5.92 -13.95
CA PRO A 262 27.63 -5.17 -13.87
C PRO A 262 27.71 -3.94 -14.79
N PHE A 263 26.59 -3.62 -15.46
CA PHE A 263 26.39 -2.42 -16.26
C PHE A 263 25.22 -1.64 -15.64
N THR A 264 25.47 -0.40 -15.23
CA THR A 264 24.56 0.41 -14.44
C THR A 264 24.08 1.66 -15.19
N VAL A 265 23.13 2.41 -14.61
CA VAL A 265 22.72 3.73 -15.14
C VAL A 265 23.89 4.72 -15.12
N LYS A 266 24.83 4.57 -14.18
CA LYS A 266 26.07 5.37 -14.17
C LYS A 266 26.93 5.11 -15.41
N ASP A 267 27.09 3.84 -15.78
CA ASP A 267 27.85 3.44 -16.98
C ASP A 267 27.14 3.92 -18.26
N LEU A 268 25.82 3.91 -18.28
CA LEU A 268 25.00 4.47 -19.37
C LEU A 268 25.11 6.02 -19.45
N GLY A 269 25.47 6.69 -18.36
CA GLY A 269 25.73 8.15 -18.33
C GLY A 269 24.47 9.03 -18.33
N VAL A 270 23.28 8.52 -17.95
CA VAL A 270 21.99 9.22 -18.15
C VAL A 270 21.31 9.66 -16.86
N ALA A 271 21.92 9.47 -15.69
CA ALA A 271 21.29 9.78 -14.40
C ALA A 271 20.76 11.22 -14.30
N GLY A 272 21.47 12.21 -14.89
CA GLY A 272 21.00 13.59 -14.91
C GLY A 272 19.67 13.78 -15.64
N ALA A 273 19.46 13.13 -16.78
CA ALA A 273 18.20 13.19 -17.51
C ALA A 273 17.04 12.54 -16.72
N ILE A 274 17.34 11.46 -16.01
CA ILE A 274 16.33 10.79 -15.15
C ILE A 274 15.97 11.67 -13.97
N MET A 275 16.93 12.36 -13.33
CA MET A 275 16.67 13.35 -12.28
C MET A 275 15.74 14.47 -12.74
N VAL A 276 15.92 14.97 -13.97
CA VAL A 276 15.04 16.02 -14.54
C VAL A 276 13.60 15.54 -14.64
N LEU A 277 13.35 14.29 -15.07
CA LEU A 277 12.02 13.71 -15.14
C LEU A 277 11.36 13.52 -13.74
N LEU A 278 12.17 13.33 -12.70
CA LEU A 278 11.69 13.11 -11.32
C LEU A 278 11.73 14.38 -10.47
N LYS A 279 12.10 15.54 -11.04
CA LYS A 279 12.32 16.79 -10.29
C LYS A 279 11.13 17.18 -9.39
N ASP A 280 9.92 17.12 -9.92
CA ASP A 280 8.72 17.48 -9.17
C ASP A 280 8.15 16.27 -8.41
N ALA A 281 8.38 15.06 -8.92
CA ALA A 281 7.89 13.83 -8.30
C ALA A 281 8.58 13.47 -6.97
N ILE A 282 9.74 14.04 -6.65
CA ILE A 282 10.40 13.84 -5.35
C ILE A 282 9.69 14.60 -4.22
N GLN A 283 8.94 15.64 -4.54
CA GLN A 283 8.22 16.46 -3.57
C GLN A 283 6.89 15.79 -3.20
N PRO A 284 6.59 15.61 -1.89
CA PRO A 284 5.32 15.05 -1.45
C PRO A 284 4.13 15.96 -1.77
N ASN A 285 2.94 15.36 -1.88
CA ASN A 285 1.70 16.05 -2.18
C ASN A 285 0.90 16.31 -0.90
N LEU A 286 0.60 17.58 -0.61
CA LEU A 286 -0.32 17.98 0.44
C LEU A 286 -1.74 18.01 -0.09
N VAL A 287 -2.63 17.36 0.63
CA VAL A 287 -4.09 17.32 0.43
C VAL A 287 -4.79 17.38 1.79
N GLN A 288 -6.10 17.15 1.82
CA GLN A 288 -6.90 17.19 3.04
C GLN A 288 -7.86 16.00 3.11
N THR A 289 -8.40 15.76 4.28
CA THR A 289 -9.48 14.79 4.50
C THR A 289 -10.85 15.44 4.40
N THR A 290 -11.91 14.64 4.55
CA THR A 290 -13.30 15.10 4.64
C THR A 290 -13.56 16.16 5.73
N GLU A 291 -12.77 16.18 6.80
CA GLU A 291 -12.85 17.17 7.87
C GLU A 291 -11.68 18.18 7.83
N ASN A 292 -11.06 18.33 6.67
CA ASN A 292 -9.95 19.24 6.41
C ASN A 292 -8.68 18.96 7.27
N THR A 293 -8.52 17.75 7.82
CA THR A 293 -7.27 17.33 8.42
C THR A 293 -6.20 17.21 7.34
N PRO A 294 -4.98 17.73 7.56
CA PRO A 294 -3.90 17.61 6.59
C PRO A 294 -3.54 16.15 6.29
N ALA A 295 -3.30 15.86 5.02
CA ALA A 295 -2.81 14.57 4.57
C ALA A 295 -1.69 14.76 3.54
N ILE A 296 -0.66 13.92 3.61
CA ILE A 296 0.45 13.91 2.66
C ILE A 296 0.40 12.60 1.89
N VAL A 297 0.33 12.67 0.56
CA VAL A 297 0.27 11.50 -0.32
C VAL A 297 1.49 11.48 -1.20
N HIS A 298 2.28 10.38 -1.17
CA HIS A 298 3.51 10.31 -1.96
C HIS A 298 4.02 8.88 -2.14
N GLY A 299 4.34 8.50 -3.38
CA GLY A 299 4.82 7.19 -3.76
C GLY A 299 3.81 6.07 -3.56
N GLY A 300 3.93 4.97 -4.29
CA GLY A 300 2.93 3.90 -4.28
C GLY A 300 3.48 2.49 -4.52
N PRO A 301 4.58 2.05 -3.88
CA PRO A 301 5.10 0.70 -4.09
C PRO A 301 4.17 -0.35 -3.49
N PHE A 302 3.98 -1.50 -4.17
CA PHE A 302 3.16 -2.59 -3.66
C PHE A 302 3.91 -3.42 -2.62
N ALA A 303 3.23 -3.80 -1.52
CA ALA A 303 3.87 -4.55 -0.43
C ALA A 303 4.08 -6.04 -0.71
N ASN A 304 3.45 -6.61 -1.74
CA ASN A 304 3.66 -8.01 -2.13
C ASN A 304 4.78 -8.22 -3.15
N ILE A 305 5.33 -7.13 -3.72
CA ILE A 305 6.41 -7.17 -4.72
C ILE A 305 7.51 -6.11 -4.47
N ALA A 306 7.27 -5.17 -3.56
CA ALA A 306 8.20 -4.13 -3.11
C ALA A 306 8.01 -3.89 -1.60
N HIS A 307 8.57 -2.80 -1.04
CA HIS A 307 8.51 -2.56 0.41
C HIS A 307 7.15 -2.04 0.92
N GLY A 308 6.29 -1.51 0.05
CA GLY A 308 4.87 -1.28 0.35
C GLY A 308 4.52 -0.15 1.31
N CYS A 309 5.38 0.85 1.45
CA CYS A 309 5.17 2.02 2.31
C CYS A 309 5.20 3.30 1.47
N ASN A 310 4.60 4.38 1.96
CA ASN A 310 4.79 5.70 1.38
C ASN A 310 6.26 6.15 1.50
N SER A 311 6.60 7.31 0.94
CA SER A 311 7.98 7.77 0.93
C SER A 311 8.49 8.17 2.31
N LEU A 312 9.78 7.98 2.52
CA LEU A 312 10.51 8.47 3.68
C LEU A 312 10.39 9.99 3.81
N ILE A 313 10.49 10.69 2.67
CA ILE A 313 10.38 12.15 2.59
C ILE A 313 8.99 12.60 3.10
N ALA A 314 7.90 11.98 2.67
CA ALA A 314 6.55 12.29 3.14
C ALA A 314 6.38 12.05 4.65
N THR A 315 6.93 10.94 5.16
CA THR A 315 6.90 10.63 6.59
C THR A 315 7.69 11.65 7.40
N ARG A 316 8.91 12.03 6.97
CA ARG A 316 9.71 13.08 7.62
C ARG A 316 9.05 14.45 7.55
N MET A 317 8.46 14.80 6.41
CA MET A 317 7.69 16.04 6.24
C MET A 317 6.55 16.12 7.26
N SER A 318 5.78 15.05 7.40
CA SER A 318 4.70 14.99 8.39
C SER A 318 5.24 15.10 9.84
N LEU A 319 6.31 14.38 10.18
CA LEU A 319 6.95 14.42 11.50
C LEU A 319 7.50 15.80 11.86
N SER A 320 7.91 16.58 10.86
CA SER A 320 8.41 17.95 11.06
C SER A 320 7.30 18.96 11.41
N HIS A 321 6.05 18.66 11.04
CA HIS A 321 4.96 19.64 11.10
C HIS A 321 3.77 19.22 11.95
N ALA A 322 3.63 17.93 12.28
CA ALA A 322 2.55 17.41 13.12
C ALA A 322 3.08 16.84 14.44
N ASP A 323 2.25 16.89 15.50
CA ASP A 323 2.57 16.24 16.78
C ASP A 323 2.41 14.72 16.68
N TYR A 324 1.49 14.26 15.82
CA TYR A 324 1.24 12.86 15.51
C TYR A 324 1.24 12.63 14.01
N THR A 325 2.12 11.77 13.55
CA THR A 325 2.20 11.31 12.15
C THR A 325 1.68 9.90 12.06
N ILE A 326 0.65 9.69 11.26
CA ILE A 326 0.09 8.37 10.98
C ILE A 326 0.58 7.93 9.61
N THR A 327 1.21 6.77 9.53
CA THR A 327 1.60 6.15 8.25
C THR A 327 1.05 4.74 8.16
N GLU A 328 0.91 4.20 6.95
CA GLU A 328 0.42 2.85 6.76
C GLU A 328 1.42 1.96 6.00
N ALA A 329 1.39 0.67 6.31
CA ALA A 329 2.07 -0.36 5.55
C ALA A 329 1.07 -1.23 4.78
N GLY A 330 1.41 -1.58 3.53
CA GLY A 330 0.50 -2.30 2.63
C GLY A 330 0.21 -3.73 3.05
N PHE A 331 -1.00 -4.21 2.82
CA PHE A 331 -1.49 -5.56 3.15
C PHE A 331 -1.41 -5.87 4.66
N GLY A 332 -1.12 -7.13 5.03
CA GLY A 332 -0.98 -7.58 6.41
C GLY A 332 0.37 -7.23 7.02
N ALA A 333 0.46 -7.35 8.36
CA ALA A 333 1.68 -7.02 9.10
C ALA A 333 2.85 -7.94 8.74
N ASP A 334 2.58 -9.15 8.27
CA ASP A 334 3.59 -10.10 7.77
C ASP A 334 4.30 -9.61 6.50
N LEU A 335 3.67 -8.75 5.69
CA LEU A 335 4.24 -8.18 4.48
C LEU A 335 4.63 -6.72 4.67
N GLY A 336 3.65 -5.84 4.90
CA GLY A 336 3.87 -4.41 4.94
C GLY A 336 4.65 -3.97 6.16
N ALA A 337 4.22 -4.33 7.37
CA ALA A 337 4.88 -3.90 8.60
C ALA A 337 6.28 -4.54 8.73
N GLU A 338 6.44 -5.82 8.36
CA GLU A 338 7.76 -6.48 8.31
C GLU A 338 8.75 -5.66 7.49
N LYS A 339 8.35 -5.24 6.28
CA LYS A 339 9.21 -4.46 5.38
C LYS A 339 9.39 -3.02 5.85
N PHE A 340 8.38 -2.44 6.47
CA PHE A 340 8.49 -1.13 7.10
C PHE A 340 9.61 -1.13 8.13
N TYR A 341 9.68 -2.14 9.01
CA TYR A 341 10.73 -2.24 10.01
C TYR A 341 12.07 -2.67 9.41
N ASN A 342 12.12 -3.84 8.77
CA ASN A 342 13.36 -4.44 8.29
C ASN A 342 14.01 -3.69 7.11
N ILE A 343 13.27 -2.89 6.35
CA ILE A 343 13.79 -2.15 5.20
C ILE A 343 13.78 -0.65 5.46
N LEU A 344 12.59 -0.03 5.62
CA LEU A 344 12.48 1.42 5.69
C LEU A 344 13.07 1.97 7.01
N CYS A 345 12.66 1.45 8.16
CA CYS A 345 13.18 1.89 9.46
C CYS A 345 14.69 1.63 9.60
N ARG A 346 15.16 0.45 9.15
CA ARG A 346 16.58 0.10 9.15
C ARG A 346 17.44 1.12 8.38
N LYS A 347 16.97 1.55 7.20
CA LYS A 347 17.70 2.50 6.36
C LYS A 347 17.58 3.95 6.82
N SER A 348 16.45 4.30 7.41
CA SER A 348 16.11 5.69 7.73
C SER A 348 16.38 6.10 9.18
N GLY A 349 16.53 5.12 10.08
CA GLY A 349 16.57 5.35 11.51
C GLY A 349 15.23 5.80 12.12
N LEU A 350 14.11 5.68 11.39
CA LEU A 350 12.78 5.94 11.93
C LEU A 350 12.40 4.85 12.95
N GLU A 351 11.79 5.26 14.05
CA GLU A 351 11.36 4.38 15.13
C GLU A 351 9.93 4.74 15.56
N PRO A 352 8.92 3.97 15.13
CA PRO A 352 7.54 4.22 15.52
C PRO A 352 7.34 4.18 17.04
N ASP A 353 6.50 5.09 17.54
CA ASP A 353 6.13 5.15 18.95
C ASP A 353 5.02 4.15 19.29
N LEU A 354 4.24 3.72 18.29
CA LEU A 354 3.14 2.75 18.43
C LEU A 354 2.84 2.09 17.09
N THR A 355 2.32 0.86 17.14
CA THR A 355 1.73 0.18 15.98
C THR A 355 0.26 -0.13 16.23
N VAL A 356 -0.60 0.32 15.33
CA VAL A 356 -2.01 -0.04 15.27
C VAL A 356 -2.17 -1.23 14.32
N ILE A 357 -2.81 -2.31 14.78
CA ILE A 357 -3.20 -3.42 13.93
C ILE A 357 -4.71 -3.43 13.74
N VAL A 358 -5.14 -3.35 12.48
CA VAL A 358 -6.55 -3.34 12.10
C VAL A 358 -7.04 -4.78 11.93
N ALA A 359 -8.14 -5.10 12.60
CA ALA A 359 -8.86 -6.36 12.46
C ALA A 359 -10.33 -6.12 12.10
N THR A 360 -10.95 -7.09 11.44
CA THR A 360 -12.39 -7.10 11.12
C THR A 360 -12.97 -8.48 11.43
N ALA A 361 -14.24 -8.56 11.81
CA ALA A 361 -14.89 -9.85 12.03
C ALA A 361 -14.91 -10.69 10.74
N GLN A 362 -15.22 -10.07 9.60
CA GLN A 362 -15.21 -10.75 8.30
C GLN A 362 -13.81 -11.32 7.97
N GLY A 363 -12.75 -10.54 8.20
CA GLY A 363 -11.39 -10.99 7.97
C GLY A 363 -11.01 -12.18 8.84
N LEU A 364 -11.31 -12.12 10.13
CA LEU A 364 -11.02 -13.20 11.07
C LEU A 364 -11.88 -14.45 10.79
N LYS A 365 -13.18 -14.30 10.51
CA LYS A 365 -14.05 -15.42 10.11
C LYS A 365 -13.51 -16.13 8.86
N MET A 366 -13.06 -15.39 7.84
CA MET A 366 -12.43 -15.99 6.67
C MET A 366 -11.15 -16.77 7.03
N HIS A 367 -10.30 -16.23 7.91
CA HIS A 367 -9.12 -16.91 8.42
C HIS A 367 -9.47 -18.10 9.34
N GLY A 368 -10.66 -18.13 9.90
CA GLY A 368 -11.23 -19.26 10.63
C GLY A 368 -11.91 -20.31 9.75
N GLY A 369 -11.88 -20.13 8.42
CA GLY A 369 -12.42 -21.08 7.44
C GLY A 369 -13.89 -20.87 7.07
N VAL A 370 -14.47 -19.72 7.37
CA VAL A 370 -15.84 -19.36 6.94
C VAL A 370 -15.82 -18.95 5.47
N ASP A 371 -16.74 -19.48 4.67
CA ASP A 371 -16.86 -19.16 3.26
C ASP A 371 -17.26 -17.69 3.01
N LEU A 372 -16.80 -17.14 1.88
CA LEU A 372 -17.02 -15.73 1.53
C LEU A 372 -18.50 -15.33 1.42
N ASP A 373 -19.35 -16.22 0.96
CA ASP A 373 -20.81 -16.00 0.83
C ASP A 373 -21.52 -15.91 2.19
N LYS A 374 -20.93 -16.50 3.25
CA LYS A 374 -21.45 -16.50 4.63
C LYS A 374 -20.70 -15.60 5.58
N ILE A 375 -19.69 -14.87 5.10
CA ILE A 375 -18.75 -14.11 5.94
C ILE A 375 -19.43 -12.97 6.70
N LYS A 376 -20.58 -12.48 6.21
CA LYS A 376 -21.38 -11.43 6.85
C LYS A 376 -22.32 -11.97 7.94
N GLU A 377 -22.61 -13.27 7.93
CA GLU A 377 -23.43 -13.90 8.95
C GLU A 377 -22.67 -14.03 10.27
N PRO A 378 -23.32 -13.90 11.45
CA PRO A 378 -22.69 -14.14 12.72
C PRO A 378 -22.11 -15.55 12.81
N ASN A 379 -20.82 -15.67 13.18
CA ASN A 379 -20.17 -16.97 13.30
C ASN A 379 -19.02 -16.90 14.35
N GLU A 380 -19.37 -17.12 15.62
CA GLU A 380 -18.40 -17.09 16.72
C GLU A 380 -17.33 -18.20 16.60
N GLU A 381 -17.70 -19.40 16.13
CA GLU A 381 -16.73 -20.50 15.99
C GLU A 381 -15.67 -20.17 14.96
N GLY A 382 -16.08 -19.68 13.78
CA GLY A 382 -15.16 -19.21 12.76
C GLY A 382 -14.30 -18.05 13.25
N LEU A 383 -14.91 -17.10 13.98
CA LEU A 383 -14.19 -15.98 14.57
C LEU A 383 -13.10 -16.47 15.53
N ARG A 384 -13.45 -17.37 16.49
CA ARG A 384 -12.49 -17.94 17.47
C ARG A 384 -11.32 -18.66 16.78
N LYS A 385 -11.59 -19.44 15.74
CA LYS A 385 -10.52 -20.09 14.95
C LYS A 385 -9.62 -19.09 14.24
N GLY A 386 -10.20 -17.98 13.76
CA GLY A 386 -9.46 -16.93 13.07
C GLY A 386 -8.58 -16.08 13.97
N LEU A 387 -8.82 -16.04 15.30
CA LEU A 387 -8.01 -15.29 16.26
C LEU A 387 -6.53 -15.64 16.20
N ALA A 388 -6.18 -16.88 15.90
CA ALA A 388 -4.78 -17.30 15.74
C ALA A 388 -4.03 -16.50 14.65
N ASN A 389 -4.72 -15.95 13.64
CA ASN A 389 -4.12 -15.05 12.65
C ASN A 389 -3.75 -13.70 13.30
N LEU A 390 -4.65 -13.13 14.11
CA LEU A 390 -4.40 -11.90 14.85
C LEU A 390 -3.24 -12.09 15.86
N ASP A 391 -3.25 -13.21 16.60
CA ASP A 391 -2.25 -13.53 17.62
C ASP A 391 -0.84 -13.51 17.02
N ARG A 392 -0.65 -14.18 15.89
CA ARG A 392 0.65 -14.20 15.21
C ARG A 392 1.10 -12.82 14.78
N HIS A 393 0.21 -12.00 14.23
CA HIS A 393 0.54 -10.64 13.84
C HIS A 393 0.93 -9.79 15.05
N VAL A 394 0.19 -9.86 16.15
CA VAL A 394 0.50 -9.13 17.39
C VAL A 394 1.87 -9.56 17.93
N HIS A 395 2.14 -10.87 18.04
CA HIS A 395 3.42 -11.37 18.51
C HIS A 395 4.59 -10.95 17.59
N ASN A 396 4.39 -10.98 16.27
CA ASN A 396 5.40 -10.51 15.32
C ASN A 396 5.73 -9.02 15.54
N LEU A 397 4.71 -8.17 15.73
CA LEU A 397 4.90 -6.75 15.99
C LEU A 397 5.60 -6.50 17.33
N GLN A 398 5.22 -7.23 18.39
CA GLN A 398 5.89 -7.18 19.68
C GLN A 398 7.36 -7.64 19.58
N GLY A 399 7.66 -8.59 18.69
CA GLY A 399 9.02 -9.04 18.38
C GLY A 399 9.93 -7.93 17.85
N PHE A 400 9.39 -6.94 17.14
CA PHE A 400 10.10 -5.71 16.74
C PHE A 400 10.25 -4.70 17.88
N GLY A 401 9.72 -4.97 19.08
CA GLY A 401 9.71 -4.06 20.22
C GLY A 401 8.53 -3.08 20.23
N GLN A 402 7.50 -3.34 19.41
CA GLN A 402 6.37 -2.43 19.29
C GLN A 402 5.35 -2.59 20.43
N SER A 403 4.85 -1.47 20.94
CA SER A 403 3.57 -1.41 21.59
C SER A 403 2.47 -1.51 20.54
N VAL A 404 1.48 -2.37 20.80
CA VAL A 404 0.43 -2.70 19.83
C VAL A 404 -0.94 -2.33 20.40
N VAL A 405 -1.75 -1.66 19.57
CA VAL A 405 -3.19 -1.44 19.82
C VAL A 405 -3.96 -2.16 18.73
N VAL A 406 -4.93 -2.99 19.10
CA VAL A 406 -5.85 -3.63 18.16
C VAL A 406 -7.03 -2.71 17.92
N VAL A 407 -7.24 -2.35 16.65
CA VAL A 407 -8.38 -1.55 16.21
C VAL A 407 -9.33 -2.44 15.42
N PHE A 408 -10.53 -2.59 15.93
CA PHE A 408 -11.60 -3.27 15.22
C PHE A 408 -12.30 -2.30 14.27
N ASN A 409 -12.12 -2.48 12.98
CA ASN A 409 -12.81 -1.68 11.96
C ASN A 409 -14.21 -2.25 11.75
N ARG A 410 -15.22 -1.61 12.35
CA ARG A 410 -16.60 -2.07 12.39
C ARG A 410 -17.29 -1.93 11.04
N PHE A 411 -17.95 -3.00 10.60
CA PHE A 411 -18.91 -3.01 9.50
C PHE A 411 -20.36 -3.09 10.02
N ALA A 412 -21.31 -2.72 9.16
CA ALA A 412 -22.74 -2.67 9.53
C ALA A 412 -23.33 -4.03 9.96
N ASP A 413 -22.77 -5.14 9.45
CA ASP A 413 -23.22 -6.50 9.72
C ASP A 413 -22.55 -7.12 10.99
N ASP A 414 -21.60 -6.42 11.63
CA ASP A 414 -20.89 -6.94 12.81
C ASP A 414 -21.77 -6.90 14.06
N THR A 415 -21.77 -7.99 14.84
CA THR A 415 -22.59 -8.13 16.05
C THR A 415 -21.84 -7.72 17.31
N ASP A 416 -22.59 -7.29 18.34
CA ASP A 416 -22.01 -6.93 19.64
C ASP A 416 -21.32 -8.13 20.31
N ALA A 417 -21.83 -9.36 20.09
CA ALA A 417 -21.23 -10.60 20.60
C ALA A 417 -19.83 -10.85 19.98
N GLU A 418 -19.69 -10.69 18.66
CA GLU A 418 -18.40 -10.82 17.97
C GLU A 418 -17.40 -9.76 18.43
N MET A 419 -17.85 -8.52 18.64
CA MET A 419 -17.01 -7.43 19.15
C MET A 419 -16.58 -7.68 20.61
N ALA A 420 -17.48 -8.17 21.46
CA ALA A 420 -17.18 -8.51 22.85
C ALA A 420 -16.15 -9.64 22.95
N LEU A 421 -16.31 -10.69 22.12
CA LEU A 421 -15.37 -11.81 22.05
C LEU A 421 -13.96 -11.34 21.66
N LEU A 422 -13.86 -10.46 20.66
CA LEU A 422 -12.58 -9.89 20.22
C LEU A 422 -11.93 -9.04 21.32
N ARG A 423 -12.71 -8.19 21.98
CA ARG A 423 -12.24 -7.37 23.11
C ARG A 423 -11.67 -8.24 24.22
N GLU A 424 -12.44 -9.24 24.66
CA GLU A 424 -12.02 -10.18 25.71
C GLU A 424 -10.70 -10.87 25.33
N HIS A 425 -10.60 -11.36 24.10
CA HIS A 425 -9.38 -12.03 23.62
C HIS A 425 -8.17 -11.09 23.61
N CYS A 426 -8.32 -9.87 23.07
CA CYS A 426 -7.22 -8.91 23.01
C CYS A 426 -6.76 -8.47 24.39
N GLU A 427 -7.70 -8.12 25.28
CA GLU A 427 -7.37 -7.55 26.59
C GLU A 427 -6.92 -8.63 27.59
N GLN A 428 -7.57 -9.82 27.60
CA GLN A 428 -7.28 -10.86 28.59
C GLN A 428 -6.25 -11.89 28.12
N SER A 429 -6.29 -12.31 26.84
CA SER A 429 -5.40 -13.35 26.32
C SER A 429 -4.11 -12.78 25.73
N LEU A 430 -4.20 -11.71 24.91
CA LEU A 430 -3.04 -11.08 24.30
C LEU A 430 -2.40 -9.98 25.16
N GLY A 431 -3.16 -9.42 26.14
CA GLY A 431 -2.70 -8.31 26.98
C GLY A 431 -2.44 -7.01 26.18
N VAL A 432 -3.20 -6.77 25.11
CA VAL A 432 -3.08 -5.58 24.26
C VAL A 432 -4.37 -4.77 24.28
N PRO A 433 -4.30 -3.43 24.29
CA PRO A 433 -5.48 -2.57 24.24
C PRO A 433 -6.30 -2.81 22.97
N PHE A 434 -7.63 -2.73 23.12
CA PHE A 434 -8.60 -2.91 22.04
C PHE A 434 -9.57 -1.74 21.96
N VAL A 435 -9.91 -1.30 20.75
CA VAL A 435 -10.90 -0.25 20.50
C VAL A 435 -11.66 -0.48 19.19
N ILE A 436 -12.91 -0.02 19.15
CA ILE A 436 -13.76 -0.06 17.95
C ILE A 436 -13.59 1.24 17.19
N ASN A 437 -13.42 1.16 15.86
CA ASN A 437 -13.38 2.29 14.96
C ASN A 437 -14.72 2.44 14.22
N ASN A 438 -15.34 3.60 14.36
CA ASN A 438 -16.57 3.99 13.68
C ASN A 438 -16.35 5.16 12.70
N ALA A 439 -15.11 5.50 12.37
CA ALA A 439 -14.80 6.67 11.55
C ALA A 439 -15.34 6.59 10.12
N PHE A 440 -15.58 5.39 9.57
CA PHE A 440 -16.25 5.23 8.28
C PHE A 440 -17.61 5.92 8.25
N ALA A 441 -18.42 5.73 9.29
CA ALA A 441 -19.77 6.27 9.38
C ALA A 441 -19.84 7.67 10.03
N GLN A 442 -18.88 8.03 10.90
CA GLN A 442 -18.97 9.18 11.80
C GLN A 442 -17.75 10.13 11.75
N GLY A 443 -16.82 9.92 10.81
CA GLY A 443 -15.64 10.76 10.70
C GLY A 443 -14.81 10.82 11.98
N GLY A 444 -14.33 12.00 12.34
CA GLY A 444 -13.49 12.23 13.52
C GLY A 444 -14.19 11.91 14.83
N GLU A 445 -15.51 12.13 14.94
CA GLU A 445 -16.27 11.76 16.12
C GLU A 445 -16.20 10.26 16.40
N GLY A 446 -16.38 9.43 15.36
CA GLY A 446 -16.24 7.98 15.43
C GLY A 446 -14.81 7.48 15.66
N GLY A 447 -13.81 8.35 15.51
CA GLY A 447 -12.40 8.07 15.74
C GLY A 447 -11.86 8.50 17.11
N LYS A 448 -12.62 9.25 17.91
CA LYS A 448 -12.15 9.86 19.19
C LYS A 448 -11.65 8.83 20.20
N GLU A 449 -12.41 7.76 20.44
CA GLU A 449 -12.00 6.71 21.40
C GLU A 449 -10.69 6.05 20.99
N MET A 450 -10.55 5.76 19.68
CA MET A 450 -9.32 5.22 19.12
C MET A 450 -8.15 6.20 19.30
N ALA A 451 -8.36 7.47 19.00
CA ALA A 451 -7.36 8.50 19.16
C ALA A 451 -6.90 8.65 20.61
N GLN A 452 -7.85 8.68 21.58
CA GLN A 452 -7.53 8.77 22.99
C GLN A 452 -6.74 7.55 23.48
N LEU A 453 -7.16 6.34 23.09
CA LEU A 453 -6.44 5.11 23.46
C LEU A 453 -5.02 5.09 22.90
N VAL A 454 -4.82 5.55 21.67
CA VAL A 454 -3.50 5.65 21.03
C VAL A 454 -2.61 6.64 21.80
N VAL A 455 -3.12 7.83 22.14
CA VAL A 455 -2.39 8.83 22.92
C VAL A 455 -2.00 8.25 24.28
N ASP A 456 -2.96 7.69 25.00
CA ASP A 456 -2.75 7.09 26.34
C ASP A 456 -1.71 5.96 26.29
N THR A 457 -1.74 5.14 25.24
CA THR A 457 -0.79 4.03 25.08
C THR A 457 0.63 4.55 24.80
N ILE A 458 0.78 5.56 23.95
CA ILE A 458 2.09 6.18 23.67
C ILE A 458 2.66 6.82 24.94
N GLU A 459 1.83 7.45 25.78
CA GLU A 459 2.26 8.11 27.02
C GLU A 459 2.65 7.10 28.10
N LYS A 460 1.87 6.02 28.27
CA LYS A 460 2.03 5.03 29.36
C LYS A 460 2.95 3.88 29.01
N ASN A 461 2.92 3.43 27.74
CA ASN A 461 3.65 2.25 27.27
C ASN A 461 4.10 2.41 25.81
N PRO A 462 5.03 3.34 25.51
CA PRO A 462 5.54 3.52 24.16
C PRO A 462 6.32 2.30 23.66
N SER A 463 6.47 2.17 22.36
CA SER A 463 7.32 1.16 21.74
C SER A 463 8.76 1.24 22.27
N ARG A 464 9.42 0.09 22.39
CA ARG A 464 10.81 0.01 22.81
C ARG A 464 11.74 0.54 21.72
N LYS A 465 12.79 1.23 22.14
CA LYS A 465 13.84 1.75 21.26
C LYS A 465 15.20 1.31 21.79
N PRO A 466 16.16 0.92 20.92
CA PRO A 466 16.03 0.79 19.47
C PRO A 466 15.13 -0.36 19.04
N LEU A 467 14.68 -0.32 17.77
CA LEU A 467 13.91 -1.42 17.14
C LEU A 467 14.73 -2.71 17.11
N HIS A 468 14.04 -3.83 17.28
CA HIS A 468 14.61 -5.16 17.05
C HIS A 468 14.33 -5.60 15.63
N PHE A 469 15.37 -5.82 14.84
CA PHE A 469 15.24 -6.32 13.47
C PHE A 469 15.26 -7.85 13.43
N THR A 470 14.57 -8.42 12.44
CA THR A 470 14.47 -9.89 12.29
C THR A 470 15.81 -10.54 11.97
N TYR A 471 16.74 -9.80 11.36
CA TYR A 471 18.06 -10.28 10.95
C TYR A 471 19.10 -9.17 11.05
N ASP A 472 20.38 -9.54 11.06
CA ASP A 472 21.51 -8.62 11.06
C ASP A 472 21.98 -8.28 9.64
N ASP A 473 22.61 -7.10 9.46
CA ASP A 473 23.12 -6.66 8.16
C ASP A 473 24.21 -7.61 7.62
N ASN A 474 25.00 -8.21 8.52
CA ASN A 474 26.07 -9.14 8.19
C ASN A 474 25.59 -10.58 7.92
N ASP A 475 24.33 -10.89 8.13
CA ASP A 475 23.77 -12.18 7.74
C ASP A 475 23.86 -12.38 6.22
N SER A 476 24.10 -13.61 5.76
CA SER A 476 24.01 -13.92 4.32
C SER A 476 22.59 -13.69 3.79
N ILE A 477 22.46 -13.44 2.50
CA ILE A 477 21.12 -13.23 1.87
C ILE A 477 20.19 -14.41 2.19
N LYS A 478 20.70 -15.65 2.15
CA LYS A 478 19.92 -16.85 2.50
C LYS A 478 19.46 -16.82 3.95
N THR A 479 20.36 -16.50 4.87
CA THR A 479 20.06 -16.40 6.31
C THR A 479 19.01 -15.33 6.59
N LYS A 480 19.09 -14.16 5.96
CA LYS A 480 18.08 -13.10 6.08
C LYS A 480 16.70 -13.60 5.66
N ILE A 481 16.61 -14.24 4.49
CA ILE A 481 15.37 -14.82 3.97
C ILE A 481 14.82 -15.89 4.91
N GLU A 482 15.68 -16.81 5.42
CA GLU A 482 15.27 -17.85 6.35
C GLU A 482 14.78 -17.30 7.68
N LYS A 483 15.45 -16.28 8.24
CA LYS A 483 15.03 -15.63 9.49
C LYS A 483 13.64 -15.00 9.34
N VAL A 484 13.37 -14.23 8.26
CA VAL A 484 12.05 -13.68 8.00
C VAL A 484 11.00 -14.78 7.82
N ALA A 485 11.29 -15.79 7.00
CA ALA A 485 10.34 -16.87 6.73
C ALA A 485 9.97 -17.67 7.99
N LYS A 486 10.94 -17.97 8.85
CA LYS A 486 10.72 -18.75 10.08
C LYS A 486 10.05 -17.89 11.16
N THR A 487 10.57 -16.69 11.43
CA THR A 487 10.12 -15.86 12.53
C THR A 487 8.77 -15.21 12.24
N ILE A 488 8.62 -14.61 11.06
CA ILE A 488 7.42 -13.82 10.72
C ILE A 488 6.31 -14.70 10.13
N TYR A 489 6.66 -15.63 9.22
CA TYR A 489 5.65 -16.42 8.52
C TYR A 489 5.35 -17.76 9.19
N GLY A 490 6.24 -18.28 10.06
CA GLY A 490 6.09 -19.60 10.70
C GLY A 490 6.44 -20.77 9.78
N ALA A 491 7.29 -20.54 8.77
CA ALA A 491 7.81 -21.60 7.91
C ALA A 491 8.76 -22.53 8.68
N ALA A 492 8.73 -23.84 8.38
CA ALA A 492 9.71 -24.79 8.90
C ALA A 492 11.05 -24.71 8.15
N SER A 493 10.99 -24.44 6.84
CA SER A 493 12.16 -24.44 5.97
C SER A 493 12.01 -23.49 4.79
N VAL A 494 13.15 -23.14 4.19
CA VAL A 494 13.22 -22.38 2.94
C VAL A 494 14.08 -23.18 1.96
N THR A 495 13.62 -23.30 0.73
CA THR A 495 14.36 -23.90 -0.37
C THR A 495 14.57 -22.89 -1.48
N PHE A 496 15.65 -23.03 -2.23
CA PHE A 496 16.03 -22.09 -3.28
C PHE A 496 16.16 -22.82 -4.62
N ALA A 497 15.45 -22.34 -5.63
CA ALA A 497 15.60 -22.84 -7.00
C ALA A 497 16.96 -22.42 -7.59
N LYS A 498 17.40 -23.11 -8.63
CA LYS A 498 18.69 -22.83 -9.29
C LYS A 498 18.82 -21.36 -9.76
N PRO A 499 17.78 -20.72 -10.36
CA PRO A 499 17.85 -19.29 -10.71
C PRO A 499 18.12 -18.41 -9.49
N ALA A 500 17.39 -18.62 -8.38
CA ALA A 500 17.57 -17.87 -7.15
C ALA A 500 19.00 -18.00 -6.60
N LEU A 501 19.55 -19.23 -6.56
CA LEU A 501 20.92 -19.47 -6.10
C LEU A 501 21.96 -18.75 -6.97
N LYS A 502 21.76 -18.74 -8.30
CA LYS A 502 22.63 -18.01 -9.22
C LYS A 502 22.63 -16.51 -8.94
N ARG A 503 21.42 -15.90 -8.72
CA ARG A 503 21.29 -14.47 -8.42
C ARG A 503 21.88 -14.10 -7.05
N ILE A 504 21.66 -14.93 -6.03
CA ILE A 504 22.26 -14.75 -4.70
C ILE A 504 23.78 -14.72 -4.81
N LYS A 505 24.38 -15.68 -5.52
CA LYS A 505 25.84 -15.72 -5.74
C LYS A 505 26.34 -14.44 -6.42
N LEU A 506 25.65 -13.98 -7.47
CA LEU A 506 26.00 -12.72 -8.15
C LEU A 506 25.90 -11.51 -7.21
N ALA A 507 24.88 -11.44 -6.35
CA ALA A 507 24.74 -10.37 -5.37
C ALA A 507 25.90 -10.37 -4.37
N GLU A 508 26.32 -11.54 -3.91
CA GLU A 508 27.47 -11.70 -2.99
C GLU A 508 28.79 -11.31 -3.67
N GLU A 509 29.02 -11.71 -4.93
CA GLU A 509 30.19 -11.36 -5.72
C GLU A 509 30.31 -9.84 -6.00
N HIS A 510 29.17 -9.13 -6.03
CA HIS A 510 29.10 -7.70 -6.29
C HIS A 510 28.84 -6.85 -5.02
N ASN A 511 29.17 -7.36 -3.83
CA ASN A 511 29.06 -6.67 -2.54
C ASN A 511 27.63 -6.20 -2.18
N MET A 512 26.59 -6.90 -2.64
CA MET A 512 25.19 -6.60 -2.31
C MET A 512 24.66 -7.46 -1.14
N ALA A 513 25.50 -8.26 -0.50
CA ALA A 513 25.08 -9.17 0.59
C ALA A 513 24.49 -8.42 1.80
N HIS A 514 24.92 -7.18 2.04
CA HIS A 514 24.45 -6.34 3.14
C HIS A 514 23.04 -5.76 2.89
N PHE A 515 22.50 -5.81 1.67
CA PHE A 515 21.17 -5.28 1.39
C PHE A 515 20.08 -6.02 2.17
N PRO A 516 19.05 -5.32 2.65
CA PRO A 516 17.87 -5.96 3.24
C PRO A 516 17.12 -6.79 2.21
N VAL A 517 16.39 -7.79 2.70
CA VAL A 517 15.60 -8.69 1.87
C VAL A 517 14.12 -8.31 1.90
N CYS A 518 13.49 -8.36 0.73
CA CYS A 518 12.07 -8.14 0.53
C CYS A 518 11.46 -9.44 -0.04
N ILE A 519 10.73 -10.21 0.77
CA ILE A 519 10.10 -11.44 0.28
C ILE A 519 8.79 -11.07 -0.42
N ALA A 520 8.74 -11.36 -1.73
CA ALA A 520 7.56 -11.18 -2.56
C ALA A 520 6.74 -12.48 -2.57
N LYS A 521 5.56 -12.44 -1.93
CA LYS A 521 4.63 -13.58 -1.82
C LYS A 521 3.18 -13.12 -1.89
N THR A 522 2.24 -14.08 -1.89
CA THR A 522 0.82 -13.77 -1.78
C THR A 522 0.50 -12.98 -0.50
N GLN A 523 -0.41 -12.03 -0.61
CA GLN A 523 -0.91 -11.25 0.53
C GLN A 523 -2.01 -11.94 1.34
N PHE A 524 -2.51 -13.09 0.88
CA PHE A 524 -3.68 -13.76 1.46
C PHE A 524 -3.34 -14.87 2.46
N SER A 525 -2.06 -15.13 2.71
CA SER A 525 -1.60 -16.18 3.60
C SER A 525 -0.23 -15.84 4.19
N PHE A 526 0.10 -16.39 5.35
CA PHE A 526 1.49 -16.42 5.84
C PHE A 526 2.39 -17.25 4.95
N SER A 527 1.85 -18.32 4.31
CA SER A 527 2.60 -19.14 3.35
C SER A 527 2.68 -18.46 1.96
N ALA A 528 3.27 -19.16 1.00
CA ALA A 528 3.27 -18.79 -0.42
C ALA A 528 2.03 -19.29 -1.19
N ASP A 529 1.11 -20.00 -0.53
CA ASP A 529 -0.14 -20.50 -1.09
C ASP A 529 -1.33 -19.66 -0.61
N ALA A 530 -1.97 -18.95 -1.53
CA ALA A 530 -3.11 -18.06 -1.25
C ALA A 530 -4.37 -18.79 -0.73
N LYS A 531 -4.42 -20.13 -0.79
CA LYS A 531 -5.55 -20.93 -0.32
C LYS A 531 -5.41 -21.38 1.14
N GLN A 532 -4.26 -21.18 1.75
CA GLN A 532 -4.02 -21.52 3.14
C GLN A 532 -4.36 -20.34 4.06
N TYR A 533 -5.49 -20.43 4.73
CA TYR A 533 -5.98 -19.40 5.65
C TYR A 533 -5.50 -19.62 7.08
N GLY A 534 -5.74 -18.62 7.95
CA GLY A 534 -5.42 -18.68 9.38
C GLY A 534 -3.95 -18.46 9.70
N ALA A 535 -3.47 -19.07 10.77
CA ALA A 535 -2.08 -19.00 11.22
C ALA A 535 -1.32 -20.29 10.84
N VAL A 536 -1.24 -20.55 9.54
CA VAL A 536 -0.51 -21.75 9.03
C VAL A 536 0.95 -21.77 9.45
N SER A 537 1.48 -22.94 9.76
CA SER A 537 2.87 -23.14 10.17
C SER A 537 3.43 -24.45 9.64
N GLY A 538 4.75 -24.64 9.77
CA GLY A 538 5.40 -25.91 9.40
C GLY A 538 5.56 -26.15 7.90
N PHE A 539 5.25 -25.18 7.05
CA PHE A 539 5.37 -25.26 5.59
C PHE A 539 6.79 -24.92 5.11
N ASN A 540 7.09 -25.28 3.86
CA ASN A 540 8.30 -24.86 3.17
C ASN A 540 8.01 -23.66 2.27
N ILE A 541 8.90 -22.67 2.24
CA ILE A 541 8.89 -21.58 1.25
C ILE A 541 9.93 -21.88 0.17
N LEU A 542 9.47 -21.96 -1.08
CA LEU A 542 10.35 -22.05 -2.24
C LEU A 542 10.62 -20.66 -2.80
N ILE A 543 11.87 -20.21 -2.75
CA ILE A 543 12.34 -19.01 -3.47
C ILE A 543 12.67 -19.41 -4.90
N LYS A 544 11.82 -18.97 -5.83
CA LYS A 544 11.91 -19.33 -7.25
C LYS A 544 12.99 -18.52 -7.98
N ASP A 545 13.08 -17.24 -7.66
CA ASP A 545 14.02 -16.29 -8.26
C ASP A 545 14.35 -15.15 -7.30
N VAL A 546 15.36 -14.35 -7.63
CA VAL A 546 15.79 -13.17 -6.87
C VAL A 546 16.01 -12.02 -7.84
N VAL A 547 15.44 -10.85 -7.53
CA VAL A 547 15.65 -9.61 -8.27
C VAL A 547 16.59 -8.71 -7.47
N LEU A 548 17.62 -8.19 -8.13
CA LEU A 548 18.62 -7.32 -7.54
C LEU A 548 18.26 -5.86 -7.83
N ASN A 549 17.62 -5.19 -6.88
CA ASN A 549 17.32 -3.76 -6.96
C ASN A 549 18.48 -2.98 -6.35
N ALA A 550 19.57 -2.85 -7.12
CA ALA A 550 20.84 -2.30 -6.63
C ALA A 550 20.75 -0.81 -6.29
N GLY A 551 19.96 -0.03 -7.03
CA GLY A 551 19.69 1.37 -6.74
C GLY A 551 18.82 1.57 -5.50
N ALA A 552 17.80 0.74 -5.32
CA ALA A 552 16.98 0.73 -4.11
C ALA A 552 17.73 0.10 -2.91
N GLU A 553 18.89 -0.54 -3.16
CA GLU A 553 19.67 -1.30 -2.17
C GLU A 553 18.80 -2.35 -1.48
N MET A 554 18.14 -3.20 -2.27
CA MET A 554 17.17 -4.18 -1.78
C MET A 554 17.21 -5.46 -2.62
N ILE A 555 17.18 -6.62 -1.96
CA ILE A 555 17.09 -7.95 -2.58
C ILE A 555 15.64 -8.41 -2.55
N VAL A 556 15.01 -8.60 -3.72
CA VAL A 556 13.62 -9.07 -3.79
C VAL A 556 13.62 -10.58 -4.04
N ALA A 557 13.24 -11.37 -3.03
CA ALA A 557 13.14 -12.83 -3.09
C ALA A 557 11.73 -13.24 -3.53
N ILE A 558 11.58 -13.83 -4.70
CA ILE A 558 10.31 -14.22 -5.29
C ILE A 558 9.87 -15.59 -4.76
N ALA A 559 8.81 -15.60 -3.95
CA ALA A 559 8.20 -16.80 -3.38
C ALA A 559 6.80 -17.04 -3.96
N GLY A 560 6.56 -18.23 -4.50
CA GLY A 560 5.27 -18.56 -5.13
C GLY A 560 5.10 -17.96 -6.54
N ASP A 561 3.84 -17.78 -6.97
CA ASP A 561 3.48 -17.33 -8.32
C ASP A 561 3.12 -15.84 -8.31
N ILE A 562 4.08 -15.00 -7.95
CA ILE A 562 3.92 -13.56 -7.94
C ILE A 562 4.16 -12.97 -9.32
N LEU A 563 3.21 -12.18 -9.79
CA LEU A 563 3.24 -11.52 -11.09
C LEU A 563 3.46 -10.02 -10.90
N ARG A 564 4.53 -9.50 -11.50
CA ARG A 564 4.86 -8.06 -11.47
C ARG A 564 4.05 -7.26 -12.50
N MET A 565 3.35 -7.93 -13.42
CA MET A 565 2.33 -7.36 -14.28
C MET A 565 1.00 -8.11 -14.05
N PRO A 566 0.08 -7.56 -13.24
CA PRO A 566 -1.23 -8.17 -13.01
C PRO A 566 -2.06 -8.26 -14.28
N GLY A 567 -3.02 -9.17 -14.33
CA GLY A 567 -4.02 -9.21 -15.38
C GLY A 567 -5.35 -8.65 -14.90
N LEU A 568 -6.17 -8.15 -15.80
CA LEU A 568 -7.54 -7.77 -15.50
C LEU A 568 -8.37 -9.01 -15.09
N PRO A 569 -9.32 -8.88 -14.13
CA PRO A 569 -10.27 -9.92 -13.79
C PRO A 569 -11.30 -10.12 -14.91
N LYS A 570 -12.23 -11.08 -14.73
CA LYS A 570 -13.33 -11.32 -15.67
C LYS A 570 -14.27 -10.10 -15.75
N ASP A 571 -14.50 -9.44 -14.63
CA ASP A 571 -15.28 -8.21 -14.53
C ASP A 571 -14.39 -7.15 -13.86
N PRO A 572 -13.70 -6.32 -14.65
CA PRO A 572 -12.86 -5.24 -14.15
C PRO A 572 -13.71 -4.05 -13.68
N GLN A 573 -13.20 -3.31 -12.70
CA GLN A 573 -13.83 -2.09 -12.18
C GLN A 573 -14.11 -1.07 -13.29
N ALA A 574 -13.32 -1.05 -14.35
CA ALA A 574 -13.53 -0.22 -15.53
C ALA A 574 -14.93 -0.38 -16.17
N ASN A 575 -15.59 -1.56 -16.03
CA ASN A 575 -16.95 -1.77 -16.52
C ASN A 575 -18.02 -1.02 -15.70
N HIS A 576 -17.66 -0.52 -14.53
CA HIS A 576 -18.57 0.14 -13.57
C HIS A 576 -18.26 1.64 -13.42
N ILE A 577 -17.21 2.12 -14.08
CA ILE A 577 -16.82 3.54 -14.09
C ILE A 577 -17.30 4.19 -15.37
N ASP A 578 -17.92 5.36 -15.26
CA ASP A 578 -18.37 6.14 -16.43
C ASP A 578 -18.17 7.64 -16.18
N TYR A 579 -18.28 8.42 -17.25
CA TYR A 579 -18.17 9.88 -17.23
C TYR A 579 -19.43 10.48 -17.87
N VAL A 580 -20.35 10.97 -17.04
CA VAL A 580 -21.68 11.43 -17.44
C VAL A 580 -21.86 12.88 -16.98
N ASP A 581 -22.25 13.76 -17.93
CA ASP A 581 -22.56 15.17 -17.66
C ASP A 581 -21.47 15.95 -16.91
N GLY A 582 -20.20 15.55 -17.10
CA GLY A 582 -19.04 16.19 -16.46
C GLY A 582 -18.66 15.60 -15.10
N GLU A 583 -19.35 14.56 -14.66
CA GLU A 583 -19.09 13.86 -13.39
C GLU A 583 -18.63 12.42 -13.60
N ILE A 584 -17.72 11.98 -12.72
CA ILE A 584 -17.26 10.59 -12.68
C ILE A 584 -18.22 9.79 -11.80
N ILE A 585 -18.71 8.67 -12.31
CA ILE A 585 -19.57 7.75 -11.57
C ILE A 585 -18.91 6.38 -11.42
N GLY A 586 -19.23 5.65 -10.37
CA GLY A 586 -18.75 4.28 -10.13
C GLY A 586 -17.29 4.17 -9.67
N MET A 587 -16.57 5.27 -9.45
CA MET A 587 -15.26 5.26 -8.82
C MET A 587 -15.41 5.23 -7.29
N SER A 588 -14.69 4.35 -6.61
CA SER A 588 -14.71 4.16 -5.15
C SER A 588 -13.30 4.08 -4.59
#